data_94df5d3eaa8e8a8d2eecc5d4ffed30af
#
_entry.id   94df5d3eaa8e8a8d2eecc5d4ffed30af
#
_cell.length_a   1.000
_cell.length_b   1.000
_cell.length_c   1.000
_cell.angle_alpha   90.00
_cell.angle_beta   90.00
_cell.angle_gamma   90.00
#
_symmetry.space_group_name_H-M   'P 1'
#
loop_
_entity.id
_entity.type
_entity.pdbx_description
1 polymer ?
#
loop_
_entity_poly.entity_id
_entity_poly.type
_entity_poly.pdbx_seq_one_letter_code
_entity_poly.pdbx_strand_id
1 'polypeptide(L)'
;MDDVWHENGPLLRLFQVKMKNGYGDILLEKFATTSADVVRDEPGNEGYFFGKIISGDDGRLIFASLWKDLDAVKRRFGEDWQESYLPEGYEDLIEECSVRHFDLSNGWFVRSGR
;
A
#
# COMPACT_ATOMS: atom_id res chain seq x y z
N MET A 1 -11.02 7.05 26.63
CA MET A 1 -10.90 7.01 25.21
C MET A 1 -10.30 5.68 24.79
N ASP A 2 -10.79 5.18 23.78
CA ASP A 2 -10.24 3.93 23.35
C ASP A 2 -9.36 4.13 22.13
N ASP A 3 -8.45 3.22 21.98
CA ASP A 3 -7.51 3.26 20.87
C ASP A 3 -7.89 2.27 19.80
N VAL A 4 -9.14 1.86 19.82
CA VAL A 4 -9.61 0.85 18.90
C VAL A 4 -9.86 1.48 17.55
N TRP A 5 -9.31 0.88 16.53
CA TRP A 5 -9.56 1.32 15.18
C TRP A 5 -10.87 0.69 14.68
N HIS A 6 -11.41 1.26 13.63
CA HIS A 6 -12.71 0.88 13.12
C HIS A 6 -12.59 -0.08 11.95
N GLU A 7 -13.04 -1.30 12.13
CA GLU A 7 -12.95 -2.32 11.09
C GLU A 7 -13.88 -2.03 9.91
N ASN A 8 -14.95 -1.30 10.16
CA ASN A 8 -15.93 -1.05 9.13
C ASN A 8 -15.72 0.23 8.36
N GLY A 9 -14.70 0.97 8.70
CA GLY A 9 -14.41 2.23 8.03
C GLY A 9 -13.33 2.10 6.99
N PRO A 10 -13.16 3.15 6.20
CA PRO A 10 -12.14 3.13 5.16
C PRO A 10 -10.74 3.12 5.74
N LEU A 11 -9.83 2.54 5.00
CA LEU A 11 -8.46 2.46 5.45
C LEU A 11 -7.49 2.54 4.28
N LEU A 12 -6.25 2.88 4.63
CA LEU A 12 -5.17 2.93 3.68
C LEU A 12 -4.18 1.82 4.02
N ARG A 13 -3.81 1.06 3.01
CA ARG A 13 -2.74 0.07 3.13
C ARG A 13 -1.52 0.65 2.45
N LEU A 14 -0.44 0.83 3.20
CA LEU A 14 0.78 1.43 2.69
C LEU A 14 1.92 0.42 2.69
N PHE A 15 2.36 0.08 1.51
CA PHE A 15 3.52 -0.77 1.30
C PHE A 15 4.72 0.12 0.99
N GLN A 16 5.78 -0.02 1.77
CA GLN A 16 6.96 0.81 1.62
C GLN A 16 8.16 -0.12 1.42
N VAL A 17 8.99 0.21 0.45
CA VAL A 17 10.11 -0.68 0.15
C VAL A 17 11.39 0.12 -0.03
N LYS A 18 12.49 -0.53 0.34
CA LYS A 18 13.81 -0.07 -0.03
C LYS A 18 14.34 -1.09 -1.03
N MET A 19 14.59 -0.65 -2.25
CA MET A 19 15.05 -1.56 -3.28
C MET A 19 16.55 -1.72 -3.23
N LYS A 20 17.02 -2.82 -3.79
CA LYS A 20 18.42 -3.01 -3.96
C LYS A 20 18.96 -1.99 -4.96
N ASN A 21 20.21 -1.67 -4.83
CA ASN A 21 20.82 -0.63 -5.63
C ASN A 21 20.66 -0.93 -7.12
N GLY A 22 20.16 0.05 -7.86
CA GLY A 22 20.01 -0.08 -9.31
C GLY A 22 18.68 -0.61 -9.78
N TYR A 23 17.78 -1.00 -8.88
CA TYR A 23 16.52 -1.61 -9.30
C TYR A 23 15.30 -0.72 -9.15
N GLY A 24 15.51 0.57 -8.87
CA GLY A 24 14.37 1.46 -8.63
C GLY A 24 13.43 1.58 -9.80
N ASP A 25 13.98 1.76 -11.00
CA ASP A 25 13.14 1.94 -12.18
C ASP A 25 12.35 0.67 -12.50
N ILE A 26 12.97 -0.48 -12.30
CA ILE A 26 12.30 -1.75 -12.56
C ILE A 26 11.15 -1.92 -11.59
N LEU A 27 11.37 -1.59 -10.32
CA LEU A 27 10.34 -1.76 -9.32
C LEU A 27 9.18 -0.79 -9.54
N LEU A 28 9.48 0.45 -9.94
CA LEU A 28 8.40 1.39 -10.28
C LEU A 28 7.54 0.88 -11.41
N GLU A 29 8.16 0.27 -12.42
CA GLU A 29 7.39 -0.31 -13.51
C GLU A 29 6.53 -1.45 -13.02
N LYS A 30 7.06 -2.28 -12.11
CA LYS A 30 6.28 -3.37 -11.54
C LYS A 30 5.13 -2.85 -10.68
N PHE A 31 5.31 -1.72 -10.02
CA PHE A 31 4.20 -1.10 -9.29
C PHE A 31 3.08 -0.69 -10.23
N ALA A 32 3.44 -0.18 -11.40
CA ALA A 32 2.43 0.27 -12.37
C ALA A 32 1.70 -0.89 -13.04
N THR A 33 2.30 -2.07 -13.03
CA THR A 33 1.72 -3.23 -13.71
C THR A 33 1.32 -4.32 -12.73
N THR A 34 2.29 -5.05 -12.20
CA THR A 34 2.01 -6.21 -11.36
C THR A 34 1.31 -5.84 -10.05
N SER A 35 1.84 -4.83 -9.35
CA SER A 35 1.21 -4.42 -8.09
C SER A 35 -0.16 -3.82 -8.32
N ALA A 36 -0.32 -3.05 -9.37
CA ALA A 36 -1.62 -2.49 -9.71
C ALA A 36 -2.64 -3.61 -9.96
N ASP A 37 -2.21 -4.67 -10.62
CA ASP A 37 -3.10 -5.81 -10.90
C ASP A 37 -3.53 -6.53 -9.63
N VAL A 38 -2.72 -6.48 -8.58
CA VAL A 38 -3.07 -7.10 -7.30
C VAL A 38 -4.32 -6.47 -6.70
N VAL A 39 -4.50 -5.16 -6.88
CA VAL A 39 -5.57 -4.43 -6.20
C VAL A 39 -6.64 -3.89 -7.16
N ARG A 40 -6.28 -3.70 -8.43
CA ARG A 40 -7.22 -3.16 -9.40
C ARG A 40 -8.41 -4.09 -9.54
N ASP A 41 -9.59 -3.53 -9.53
CA ASP A 41 -10.85 -4.27 -9.70
C ASP A 41 -11.17 -5.24 -8.57
N GLU A 42 -10.41 -5.21 -7.47
CA GLU A 42 -10.78 -6.01 -6.30
C GLU A 42 -11.95 -5.38 -5.58
N PRO A 43 -12.92 -6.19 -5.18
CA PRO A 43 -14.07 -5.64 -4.44
C PRO A 43 -13.60 -4.88 -3.21
N GLY A 44 -14.07 -3.67 -3.08
CA GLY A 44 -13.71 -2.83 -1.95
C GLY A 44 -12.47 -1.99 -2.13
N ASN A 45 -11.72 -2.18 -3.20
CA ASN A 45 -10.61 -1.30 -3.49
C ASN A 45 -11.13 -0.01 -4.10
N GLU A 46 -10.73 1.12 -3.55
CA GLU A 46 -11.23 2.42 -3.97
C GLU A 46 -10.15 3.26 -4.65
N GLY A 47 -9.00 2.68 -4.87
CA GLY A 47 -7.95 3.38 -5.58
C GLY A 47 -6.59 2.96 -5.09
N TYR A 48 -5.60 3.36 -5.83
CA TYR A 48 -4.22 3.09 -5.46
C TYR A 48 -3.33 4.14 -6.09
N PHE A 49 -2.15 4.31 -5.51
CA PHE A 49 -1.15 5.18 -6.10
C PHE A 49 0.22 4.69 -5.64
N PHE A 50 1.23 5.13 -6.34
CA PHE A 50 2.58 4.74 -5.99
C PHE A 50 3.52 5.89 -6.34
N GLY A 51 4.69 5.88 -5.72
CA GLY A 51 5.63 6.94 -5.93
C GLY A 51 6.90 6.73 -5.14
N LYS A 52 7.69 7.77 -5.14
CA LYS A 52 9.00 7.76 -4.53
C LYS A 52 9.03 8.75 -3.38
N ILE A 53 9.63 8.36 -2.28
CA ILE A 53 9.81 9.28 -1.15
C ILE A 53 10.93 10.23 -1.54
N ILE A 54 10.65 11.52 -1.49
CA ILE A 54 11.63 12.53 -1.88
C ILE A 54 12.31 13.20 -0.69
N SER A 55 11.84 12.93 0.51
CA SER A 55 12.48 13.44 1.71
C SER A 55 13.34 12.34 2.31
N GLY A 56 14.47 12.71 2.88
CA GLY A 56 15.43 11.71 3.25
C GLY A 56 16.25 11.30 2.05
N ASP A 57 17.07 10.32 2.19
CA ASP A 57 18.02 10.00 1.13
C ASP A 57 18.11 8.51 0.80
N ASP A 58 17.19 7.71 1.30
CA ASP A 58 17.31 6.27 1.08
C ASP A 58 16.50 5.76 -0.11
N GLY A 59 15.86 6.66 -0.83
CA GLY A 59 15.23 6.29 -2.11
C GLY A 59 14.11 5.27 -2.01
N ARG A 60 13.37 5.29 -0.91
CA ARG A 60 12.29 4.32 -0.74
C ARG A 60 11.12 4.63 -1.67
N LEU A 61 10.44 3.57 -2.06
CA LEU A 61 9.24 3.67 -2.88
C LEU A 61 8.04 3.27 -2.06
N ILE A 62 6.88 3.77 -2.43
CA ILE A 62 5.64 3.40 -1.77
C ILE A 62 4.62 2.94 -2.79
N PHE A 63 3.77 2.01 -2.35
CA PHE A 63 2.57 1.61 -3.08
C PHE A 63 1.43 1.65 -2.07
N ALA A 64 0.47 2.51 -2.31
CA ALA A 64 -0.64 2.74 -1.38
C ALA A 64 -1.94 2.32 -2.03
N SER A 65 -2.81 1.69 -1.25
CA SER A 65 -4.12 1.30 -1.75
C SER A 65 -5.18 1.69 -0.73
N LEU A 66 -6.31 2.16 -1.24
CA LEU A 66 -7.43 2.60 -0.41
C LEU A 66 -8.51 1.54 -0.45
N TRP A 67 -9.06 1.22 0.70
CA TRP A 67 -10.03 0.14 0.84
C TRP A 67 -11.24 0.62 1.64
N LYS A 68 -12.41 0.12 1.29
CA LYS A 68 -13.62 0.57 1.96
C LYS A 68 -13.70 0.07 3.39
N ASP A 69 -13.13 -1.08 3.68
CA ASP A 69 -13.12 -1.63 5.03
C ASP A 69 -12.05 -2.71 5.15
N LEU A 70 -11.86 -3.18 6.36
CA LEU A 70 -10.85 -4.20 6.63
C LEU A 70 -11.22 -5.55 6.02
N ASP A 71 -12.53 -5.85 5.94
CA ASP A 71 -12.94 -7.11 5.31
C ASP A 71 -12.47 -7.20 3.87
N ALA A 72 -12.48 -6.08 3.17
CA ALA A 72 -11.99 -6.07 1.79
C ALA A 72 -10.51 -6.41 1.72
N VAL A 73 -9.73 -5.88 2.65
CA VAL A 73 -8.29 -6.19 2.73
C VAL A 73 -8.08 -7.67 3.02
N LYS A 74 -8.80 -8.17 4.03
CA LYS A 74 -8.66 -9.58 4.41
C LYS A 74 -9.08 -10.51 3.27
N ARG A 75 -10.10 -10.12 2.54
CA ARG A 75 -10.58 -10.92 1.42
C ARG A 75 -9.52 -11.01 0.32
N ARG A 76 -8.81 -9.92 0.09
CA ARG A 76 -7.79 -9.92 -0.96
C ARG A 76 -6.49 -10.59 -0.50
N PHE A 77 -6.06 -10.32 0.73
CA PHE A 77 -4.74 -10.72 1.18
C PHE A 77 -4.74 -11.92 2.13
N GLY A 78 -5.89 -12.34 2.62
CA GLY A 78 -5.99 -13.54 3.44
C GLY A 78 -5.57 -13.34 4.88
N GLU A 79 -5.22 -14.44 5.53
CA GLU A 79 -4.88 -14.41 6.95
C GLU A 79 -3.62 -13.61 7.22
N ASP A 80 -2.75 -13.53 6.25
CA ASP A 80 -1.49 -12.80 6.39
C ASP A 80 -1.59 -11.36 5.93
N TRP A 81 -2.79 -10.79 6.00
CA TRP A 81 -3.04 -9.45 5.47
C TRP A 81 -2.14 -8.38 6.11
N GLN A 82 -1.66 -8.63 7.33
CA GLN A 82 -0.79 -7.65 8.00
C GLN A 82 0.65 -7.71 7.52
N GLU A 83 0.97 -8.68 6.69
CA GLU A 83 2.32 -8.82 6.18
C GLU A 83 2.40 -8.31 4.75
N SER A 84 3.61 -7.98 4.36
CA SER A 84 3.84 -7.53 3.00
C SER A 84 3.51 -8.66 2.02
N TYR A 85 2.83 -8.31 0.94
CA TYR A 85 2.53 -9.25 -0.12
C TYR A 85 3.53 -8.98 -1.25
N LEU A 86 4.34 -9.97 -1.55
CA LEU A 86 5.37 -9.82 -2.58
C LEU A 86 5.08 -10.74 -3.75
N PRO A 87 4.62 -10.19 -4.88
CA PRO A 87 4.50 -10.99 -6.08
C PRO A 87 5.82 -11.62 -6.45
N GLU A 88 5.74 -12.70 -7.22
CA GLU A 88 6.92 -13.45 -7.59
C GLU A 88 7.99 -12.55 -8.21
N GLY A 89 9.21 -12.71 -7.76
CA GLY A 89 10.34 -11.94 -8.26
C GLY A 89 10.63 -10.66 -7.52
N TYR A 90 9.69 -10.18 -6.69
CA TYR A 90 9.91 -8.93 -5.98
C TYR A 90 11.03 -9.05 -4.96
N GLU A 91 11.15 -10.18 -4.29
CA GLU A 91 12.17 -10.31 -3.25
C GLU A 91 13.58 -10.19 -3.80
N ASP A 92 13.77 -10.44 -5.09
CA ASP A 92 15.09 -10.28 -5.70
C ASP A 92 15.46 -8.81 -5.90
N LEU A 93 14.47 -7.93 -5.86
CA LEU A 93 14.66 -6.50 -6.11
C LEU A 93 14.66 -5.68 -4.85
N ILE A 94 14.20 -6.25 -3.75
CA ILE A 94 13.90 -5.50 -2.53
C ILE A 94 14.89 -5.86 -1.44
N GLU A 95 15.44 -4.82 -0.79
CA GLU A 95 16.32 -4.99 0.34
C GLU A 95 15.52 -5.13 1.63
N GLU A 96 14.50 -4.31 1.79
CA GLU A 96 13.60 -4.41 2.93
C GLU A 96 12.26 -3.80 2.56
N CYS A 97 11.23 -4.23 3.25
CA CYS A 97 9.89 -3.72 3.01
C CYS A 97 9.06 -3.79 4.27
N SER A 98 7.99 -3.03 4.27
CA SER A 98 7.04 -3.05 5.37
C SER A 98 5.66 -2.71 4.84
N VAL A 99 4.63 -3.10 5.59
CA VAL A 99 3.28 -2.69 5.26
C VAL A 99 2.63 -2.18 6.54
N ARG A 100 1.87 -1.11 6.42
CA ARG A 100 1.12 -0.53 7.53
C ARG A 100 -0.27 -0.19 7.06
N HIS A 101 -1.18 -0.21 8.00
CA HIS A 101 -2.58 0.11 7.71
C HIS A 101 -2.98 1.30 8.55
N PHE A 102 -3.69 2.22 7.94
CA PHE A 102 -4.11 3.46 8.58
C PHE A 102 -5.63 3.51 8.55
N ASP A 103 -6.23 3.60 9.75
CA ASP A 103 -7.66 3.75 9.88
C ASP A 103 -8.04 5.19 9.53
N LEU A 104 -8.85 5.36 8.52
CA LEU A 104 -9.25 6.68 8.06
C LEU A 104 -10.64 7.07 8.55
N SER A 105 -11.25 6.24 9.39
CA SER A 105 -12.61 6.51 9.87
C SER A 105 -12.72 7.81 10.63
N ASN A 106 -11.74 8.12 11.44
CA ASN A 106 -11.73 9.34 12.22
C ASN A 106 -10.96 10.45 11.55
N GLY A 107 -10.42 10.15 10.40
CA GLY A 107 -9.79 11.17 9.60
C GLY A 107 -10.83 11.77 8.68
N TRP A 108 -10.41 12.69 7.91
CA TRP A 108 -11.31 13.23 6.93
C TRP A 108 -10.50 13.70 5.75
N PHE A 109 -11.17 13.67 4.65
CA PHE A 109 -10.55 14.00 3.39
C PHE A 109 -11.06 15.38 2.98
N VAL A 110 -10.17 16.33 2.93
CA VAL A 110 -10.52 17.68 2.53
C VAL A 110 -10.01 17.91 1.13
N ARG A 111 -10.95 18.22 0.26
CA ARG A 111 -10.61 18.54 -1.10
C ARG A 111 -10.21 20.01 -1.16
N SER A 112 -9.00 20.27 -1.56
CA SER A 112 -8.55 21.64 -1.66
C SER A 112 -8.95 22.21 -3.03
N GLY A 113 -9.08 23.48 -3.10
CA GLY A 113 -9.45 24.16 -4.29
C GLY A 113 -10.88 24.47 -4.34
N ARG A 114 -11.19 24.57 -4.25
CA ARG A 114 -12.27 24.83 -4.50
C ARG A 114 -12.62 25.28 -4.78
#